data_b66235908d70051f5b05222e94f51bc6
#
_entry.id   b66235908d70051f5b05222e94f51bc6
#
_cell.length_a   1.000
_cell.length_b   1.000
_cell.length_c   1.000
_cell.angle_alpha   90.00
_cell.angle_beta   90.00
_cell.angle_gamma   90.00
#
_symmetry.space_group_name_H-M   'P 1'
#
loop_
_entity.id
_entity.type
_entity.pdbx_description
1 polymer ?
#
loop_
_entity_poly.entity_id
_entity_poly.type
_entity_poly.pdbx_seq_one_letter_code
_entity_poly.pdbx_strand_id
1 'polypeptide(L)'
;WKSLRGDATDNIPGIPGCGDKTATKLMTGKPELLKEYLSQKDRMKIFEKNVNLIRLVDFSNDLSMLQYTHGHLDAEMLKETFADLGFDSMIKEKTWNKYINTFKGL
;
A
#
# COMPACT_ATOMS: atom_id res chain seq x y z
N TRP A 1 -8.67 12.13 3.26
CA TRP A 1 -9.84 11.38 3.72
C TRP A 1 -9.45 10.29 4.71
N LYS A 2 -8.58 9.35 4.33
CA LYS A 2 -8.09 8.27 5.24
C LYS A 2 -7.42 8.82 6.51
N SER A 3 -6.73 9.94 6.44
CA SER A 3 -6.11 10.58 7.60
C SER A 3 -7.12 11.07 8.65
N LEU A 4 -8.35 11.34 8.23
CA LEU A 4 -9.47 11.74 9.10
C LEU A 4 -10.24 10.52 9.63
N ARG A 5 -10.68 9.65 8.70
CA ARG A 5 -11.53 8.49 9.02
C ARG A 5 -10.75 7.33 9.63
N GLY A 6 -9.48 7.21 9.30
CA GLY A 6 -8.67 6.02 9.56
C GLY A 6 -8.73 5.01 8.41
N ASP A 7 -7.91 3.98 8.52
CA ASP A 7 -7.87 2.83 7.64
C ASP A 7 -7.73 1.54 8.48
N ALA A 8 -8.82 0.80 8.59
CA ALA A 8 -8.85 -0.42 9.40
C ALA A 8 -7.95 -1.52 8.82
N THR A 9 -7.76 -1.53 7.50
CA THR A 9 -6.91 -2.51 6.82
C THR A 9 -5.45 -2.37 7.25
N ASP A 10 -5.02 -1.12 7.43
CA ASP A 10 -3.65 -0.78 7.82
C ASP A 10 -3.51 -0.50 9.32
N ASN A 11 -4.56 -0.82 10.10
CA ASN A 11 -4.62 -0.56 11.54
C ASN A 11 -4.34 0.93 11.92
N ILE A 12 -4.81 1.85 11.09
CA ILE A 12 -4.68 3.29 11.31
C ILE A 12 -5.98 3.80 11.92
N PRO A 13 -6.00 4.21 13.20
CA PRO A 13 -7.20 4.73 13.84
C PRO A 13 -7.56 6.10 13.27
N GLY A 14 -8.84 6.32 12.99
CA GLY A 14 -9.34 7.63 12.59
C GLY A 14 -9.50 8.59 13.79
N ILE A 15 -9.83 9.83 13.47
CA ILE A 15 -10.19 10.81 14.50
C ILE A 15 -11.53 10.39 15.13
N PRO A 16 -11.61 10.28 16.46
CA PRO A 16 -12.85 9.90 17.13
C PRO A 16 -14.04 10.76 16.70
N GLY A 17 -15.13 10.10 16.29
CA GLY A 17 -16.34 10.75 15.76
C GLY A 17 -16.25 11.21 14.30
N CYS A 18 -15.15 10.95 13.59
CA CYS A 18 -15.00 11.25 12.18
C CYS A 18 -15.30 10.02 11.29
N GLY A 19 -16.57 9.77 11.05
CA GLY A 19 -16.99 8.74 10.08
C GLY A 19 -16.94 9.23 8.63
N ASP A 20 -17.34 8.36 7.69
CA ASP A 20 -17.30 8.59 6.23
C ASP A 20 -17.94 9.91 5.81
N LYS A 21 -19.16 10.19 6.31
CA LYS A 21 -19.89 11.41 5.97
C LYS A 21 -19.16 12.68 6.42
N THR A 22 -18.62 12.66 7.63
CA THR A 22 -17.86 13.78 8.20
C THR A 22 -16.56 14.00 7.44
N ALA A 23 -15.79 12.93 7.21
CA ALA A 23 -14.54 12.99 6.47
C ALA A 23 -14.76 13.52 5.04
N THR A 24 -15.79 13.04 4.35
CA THR A 24 -16.14 13.52 3.01
C THR A 24 -16.51 15.02 3.04
N LYS A 25 -17.37 15.43 3.97
CA LYS A 25 -17.77 16.84 4.11
C LYS A 25 -16.58 17.77 4.36
N LEU A 26 -15.63 17.33 5.18
CA LEU A 26 -14.42 18.10 5.50
C LEU A 26 -13.46 18.21 4.32
N MET A 27 -13.37 17.15 3.50
CA MET A 27 -12.46 17.15 2.34
C MET A 27 -13.03 17.84 1.10
N THR A 28 -14.35 17.82 0.94
CA THR A 28 -15.02 18.48 -0.22
C THR A 28 -15.55 19.87 0.11
N GLY A 29 -15.56 20.24 1.38
CA GLY A 29 -16.02 21.55 1.85
C GLY A 29 -14.94 22.63 1.73
N LYS A 30 -15.26 23.81 2.30
CA LYS A 30 -14.30 24.91 2.36
C LYS A 30 -13.13 24.56 3.29
N PRO A 31 -11.88 24.97 2.94
CA PRO A 31 -10.69 24.66 3.75
C PRO A 31 -10.79 25.11 5.23
N GLU A 32 -11.54 26.16 5.51
CA GLU A 32 -11.78 26.67 6.85
C GLU A 32 -12.49 25.66 7.75
N LEU A 33 -13.42 24.87 7.19
CA LEU A 33 -14.13 23.84 7.94
C LEU A 33 -13.17 22.76 8.46
N LEU A 34 -12.21 22.35 7.63
CA LEU A 34 -11.19 21.39 8.04
C LEU A 34 -10.28 21.98 9.12
N LYS A 35 -9.84 23.23 8.95
CA LYS A 35 -9.00 23.91 9.95
C LYS A 35 -9.71 24.03 11.29
N GLU A 36 -10.95 24.48 11.29
CA GLU A 36 -11.77 24.59 12.50
C GLU A 36 -11.98 23.23 13.16
N TYR A 37 -12.31 22.20 12.38
CA TYR A 37 -12.48 20.85 12.88
C TYR A 37 -11.21 20.31 13.56
N LEU A 38 -10.05 20.53 12.94
CA LEU A 38 -8.76 20.05 13.43
C LEU A 38 -8.23 20.87 14.63
N SER A 39 -8.66 22.12 14.79
CA SER A 39 -8.26 22.96 15.94
C SER A 39 -8.79 22.47 17.29
N GLN A 40 -9.78 21.57 17.29
CA GLN A 40 -10.39 21.04 18.52
C GLN A 40 -9.60 19.88 19.10
N LYS A 41 -9.20 19.99 20.37
CA LYS A 41 -8.48 18.95 21.14
C LYS A 41 -7.25 18.39 20.39
N ASP A 42 -7.02 17.09 20.52
CA ASP A 42 -5.88 16.38 19.93
C ASP A 42 -6.10 15.95 18.47
N ARG A 43 -7.12 16.46 17.78
CA ARG A 43 -7.46 16.06 16.41
C ARG A 43 -6.34 16.34 15.42
N MET A 44 -5.65 17.47 15.58
CA MET A 44 -4.51 17.82 14.74
C MET A 44 -3.39 16.80 14.87
N LYS A 45 -3.04 16.38 16.09
CA LYS A 45 -2.00 15.37 16.33
C LYS A 45 -2.32 14.03 15.66
N ILE A 46 -3.59 13.59 15.81
CA ILE A 46 -4.04 12.34 15.18
C ILE A 46 -3.98 12.47 13.65
N PHE A 47 -4.42 13.60 13.11
CA PHE A 47 -4.40 13.86 11.67
C PHE A 47 -2.98 13.86 11.12
N GLU A 48 -2.05 14.58 11.73
CA GLU A 48 -0.64 14.64 11.30
C GLU A 48 0.04 13.27 11.37
N LYS A 49 -0.19 12.52 12.48
CA LYS A 49 0.30 11.15 12.59
C LYS A 49 -0.23 10.28 11.44
N ASN A 50 -1.52 10.35 11.17
CA ASN A 50 -2.14 9.55 10.11
C ASN A 50 -1.66 9.97 8.72
N VAL A 51 -1.45 11.27 8.47
CA VAL A 51 -0.85 11.77 7.21
C VAL A 51 0.54 11.15 7.01
N ASN A 52 1.38 11.16 8.04
CA ASN A 52 2.73 10.60 7.96
C ASN A 52 2.75 9.08 7.71
N LEU A 53 1.75 8.35 8.24
CA LEU A 53 1.62 6.90 8.01
C LEU A 53 1.08 6.55 6.62
N ILE A 54 0.23 7.41 6.05
CA ILE A 54 -0.48 7.14 4.80
C ILE A 54 0.25 7.74 3.58
N ARG A 55 0.99 8.82 3.79
CA ARG A 55 1.67 9.53 2.72
C ARG A 55 2.76 8.66 2.10
N LEU A 56 2.67 8.46 0.80
CA LEU A 56 3.74 7.82 0.04
C LEU A 56 4.95 8.76 -0.02
N VAL A 57 6.11 8.20 0.21
CA VAL A 57 7.38 8.93 0.08
C VAL A 57 7.83 8.81 -1.37
N ASP A 58 8.07 9.94 -2.00
CA ASP A 58 8.63 10.00 -3.35
C ASP A 58 10.16 9.99 -3.29
N PHE A 59 10.75 8.91 -3.78
CA PHE A 59 12.21 8.75 -3.88
C PHE A 59 12.74 9.01 -5.29
N SER A 60 11.93 9.57 -6.20
CA SER A 60 12.33 9.77 -7.60
C SER A 60 13.61 10.62 -7.76
N ASN A 61 13.90 11.48 -6.79
CA ASN A 61 15.09 12.33 -6.78
C ASN A 61 16.29 11.71 -6.04
N ASP A 62 16.11 10.56 -5.39
CA ASP A 62 17.18 9.88 -4.64
C ASP A 62 17.22 8.39 -5.00
N LEU A 63 17.61 8.13 -6.24
CA LEU A 63 17.82 6.77 -6.74
C LEU A 63 19.20 6.21 -6.38
N SER A 64 20.08 7.03 -5.79
CA SER A 64 21.46 6.64 -5.45
C SER A 64 21.54 5.49 -4.43
N MET A 65 20.50 5.32 -3.62
CA MET A 65 20.38 4.25 -2.63
C MET A 65 19.81 2.94 -3.21
N LEU A 66 19.28 2.97 -4.44
CA LEU A 66 18.70 1.78 -5.06
C LEU A 66 19.81 0.96 -5.71
N GLN A 67 20.14 -0.16 -5.11
CA GLN A 67 20.93 -1.20 -5.77
C GLN A 67 19.97 -2.06 -6.60
N TYR A 68 20.10 -1.98 -7.90
CA TYR A 68 19.32 -2.78 -8.83
C TYR A 68 20.20 -3.84 -9.48
N THR A 69 19.82 -5.10 -9.31
CA THR A 69 20.46 -6.24 -9.97
C THR A 69 19.45 -6.91 -10.87
N HIS A 70 19.75 -7.05 -12.15
CA HIS A 70 18.93 -7.85 -13.03
C HIS A 70 18.98 -9.31 -12.58
N GLY A 71 17.82 -9.84 -12.22
CA GLY A 71 17.67 -11.27 -12.01
C GLY A 71 17.67 -12.02 -13.34
N HIS A 72 18.12 -13.27 -13.33
CA HIS A 72 17.94 -14.18 -14.44
C HIS A 72 16.83 -15.19 -14.10
N LEU A 73 15.85 -15.32 -15.00
CA LEU A 73 14.79 -16.31 -14.80
C LEU A 73 15.28 -17.70 -15.20
N ASP A 74 15.57 -18.53 -14.22
CA ASP A 74 15.74 -19.97 -14.40
C ASP A 74 14.43 -20.70 -14.10
N ALA A 75 13.69 -21.00 -15.18
CA ALA A 75 12.37 -21.60 -15.06
C ALA A 75 12.39 -23.05 -14.56
N GLU A 76 13.46 -23.79 -14.84
CA GLU A 76 13.62 -25.18 -14.40
C GLU A 76 13.90 -25.22 -12.90
N MET A 77 14.90 -24.47 -12.44
CA MET A 77 15.25 -24.36 -11.02
C MET A 77 14.07 -23.85 -10.19
N LEU A 78 13.31 -22.89 -10.73
CA LEU A 78 12.12 -22.36 -10.04
C LEU A 78 11.03 -23.44 -9.91
N LYS A 79 10.83 -24.26 -10.94
CA LYS A 79 9.85 -25.35 -10.94
C LYS A 79 10.24 -26.45 -9.93
N GLU A 80 11.52 -26.81 -9.90
CA GLU A 80 12.07 -27.75 -8.90
C GLU A 80 11.89 -27.20 -7.50
N THR A 81 12.22 -25.94 -7.25
CA THR A 81 12.01 -25.28 -5.95
C THR A 81 10.53 -25.33 -5.54
N PHE A 82 9.61 -25.09 -6.45
CA PHE A 82 8.17 -25.17 -6.14
C PHE A 82 7.75 -26.62 -5.81
N ALA A 83 8.33 -27.61 -6.47
CA ALA A 83 8.08 -29.01 -6.15
C ALA A 83 8.60 -29.37 -4.75
N ASP A 84 9.81 -28.97 -4.43
CA ASP A 84 10.44 -29.20 -3.11
C ASP A 84 9.67 -28.52 -1.97
N LEU A 85 9.09 -27.37 -2.22
CA LEU A 85 8.23 -26.64 -1.28
C LEU A 85 6.79 -27.17 -1.21
N GLY A 86 6.44 -28.18 -2.00
CA GLY A 86 5.09 -28.76 -2.06
C GLY A 86 4.03 -27.87 -2.72
N PHE A 87 4.44 -26.97 -3.63
CA PHE A 87 3.50 -26.10 -4.36
C PHE A 87 2.92 -26.83 -5.59
N ASP A 88 2.35 -28.02 -5.36
CA ASP A 88 1.84 -28.91 -6.41
C ASP A 88 0.85 -28.26 -7.39
N SER A 89 0.05 -27.34 -6.90
CA SER A 89 -0.91 -26.60 -7.74
C SER A 89 -0.22 -25.68 -8.75
N MET A 90 0.96 -25.17 -8.43
CA MET A 90 1.71 -24.24 -9.26
C MET A 90 2.48 -24.93 -10.37
N ILE A 91 2.95 -26.17 -10.14
CA ILE A 91 3.75 -26.95 -11.08
C ILE A 91 2.92 -27.76 -12.10
N LYS A 92 1.58 -27.80 -11.96
CA LYS A 92 0.68 -28.38 -12.95
C LYS A 92 0.88 -27.68 -14.30
N GLU A 93 1.03 -28.44 -15.38
CA GLU A 93 1.40 -27.94 -16.72
C GLU A 93 0.65 -26.66 -17.14
N LYS A 94 -0.69 -26.66 -17.04
CA LYS A 94 -1.51 -25.51 -17.41
C LYS A 94 -1.23 -24.26 -16.55
N THR A 95 -1.07 -24.44 -15.24
CA THR A 95 -0.81 -23.36 -14.29
C THR A 95 0.61 -22.84 -14.47
N TRP A 96 1.56 -23.75 -14.61
CA TRP A 96 2.96 -23.45 -14.81
C TRP A 96 3.20 -22.64 -16.09
N ASN A 97 2.64 -23.08 -17.22
CA ASN A 97 2.80 -22.39 -18.48
C ASN A 97 2.22 -20.97 -18.43
N LYS A 98 1.07 -20.79 -17.78
CA LYS A 98 0.50 -19.45 -17.57
C LYS A 98 1.40 -18.58 -16.70
N TYR A 99 1.91 -19.13 -15.60
CA TYR A 99 2.79 -18.44 -14.67
C TYR A 99 4.07 -17.97 -15.35
N ILE A 100 4.82 -18.89 -15.98
CA ILE A 100 6.09 -18.58 -16.64
C ILE A 100 5.92 -17.59 -17.81
N ASN A 101 4.85 -17.72 -18.59
CA ASN A 101 4.61 -16.80 -19.70
C ASN A 101 4.36 -15.34 -19.22
N THR A 102 3.95 -15.14 -17.96
CA THR A 102 3.81 -13.81 -17.38
C THR A 102 5.18 -13.11 -17.24
N PHE A 103 6.26 -13.87 -17.05
CA PHE A 103 7.60 -13.34 -16.81
C PHE A 103 8.54 -13.41 -18.01
N LYS A 104 8.16 -14.07 -19.11
CA LYS A 104 8.99 -14.20 -20.32
C LYS A 104 9.21 -12.88 -21.08
N GLY A 105 8.53 -11.82 -20.69
CA GLY A 105 8.64 -10.50 -21.33
C GLY A 105 9.30 -9.44 -20.45
N LEU A 106 9.76 -9.83 -19.27
CA LEU A 106 10.50 -8.99 -18.33
C LEU A 106 12.00 -9.24 -18.49
#